data_aea186046704beaae8fcb8f5e06ec523
#
_entry.id   aea186046704beaae8fcb8f5e06ec523
#
_cell.length_a   1.000
_cell.length_b   1.000
_cell.length_c   1.000
_cell.angle_alpha   90.00
_cell.angle_beta   90.00
_cell.angle_gamma   90.00
#
_symmetry.space_group_name_H-M   'P 1'
#
loop_
_entity.id
_entity.type
_entity.pdbx_description
1 polymer ?
#
loop_
_entity_poly.entity_id
_entity_poly.type
_entity_poly.pdbx_seq_one_letter_code
_entity_poly.pdbx_strand_id
1 'polypeptide(L)'
;MALALLTPPLLAAQTRAHHAPVAASKPVAADNGIIALPLMPVVPATQRVCAARTPSGLGYTMLHAGTGAKPAADATVLVNYIGYLAATGAVFDQGMQTPMPVSGVIPGFSQGLQLLAKGGIIRLCIPAAMGYGTQAAGSIPANSDLVFQVELLDFRTAAEMADMAKARAAEPAAPKDAAPQPK
;
A
#
# COMPACT_ATOMS: atom_id res chain seq x y z
N MET A 1 -49.75 70.65 -34.67
CA MET A 1 -48.35 70.74 -34.37
C MET A 1 -47.99 69.60 -33.42
N ALA A 2 -47.48 68.48 -33.94
CA ALA A 2 -47.06 67.33 -33.16
C ALA A 2 -45.57 67.15 -33.31
N LEU A 3 -44.85 67.28 -32.20
CA LEU A 3 -43.39 67.19 -32.11
C LEU A 3 -43.01 65.72 -31.88
N ALA A 4 -42.42 65.03 -32.86
CA ALA A 4 -41.93 63.69 -32.75
C ALA A 4 -40.54 63.68 -32.10
N LEU A 5 -40.44 63.08 -30.93
CA LEU A 5 -39.17 62.78 -30.25
C LEU A 5 -38.60 61.49 -30.80
N LEU A 6 -37.50 61.59 -31.57
CA LEU A 6 -36.67 60.43 -31.97
C LEU A 6 -35.78 59.99 -30.79
N THR A 7 -35.93 58.79 -30.33
CA THR A 7 -35.01 58.13 -29.42
C THR A 7 -33.98 57.28 -30.21
N PRO A 8 -32.68 57.34 -29.93
CA PRO A 8 -31.69 56.49 -30.60
C PRO A 8 -31.69 55.09 -30.03
N PRO A 9 -31.39 54.05 -30.80
CA PRO A 9 -31.31 52.67 -30.34
C PRO A 9 -30.06 52.44 -29.48
N LEU A 10 -30.28 51.84 -28.33
CA LEU A 10 -29.23 51.41 -27.42
C LEU A 10 -28.50 50.22 -28.05
N LEU A 11 -27.23 50.43 -28.45
CA LEU A 11 -26.35 49.38 -28.96
C LEU A 11 -25.89 48.50 -27.80
N ALA A 12 -26.50 47.30 -27.68
CA ALA A 12 -26.09 46.30 -26.70
C ALA A 12 -24.75 45.69 -27.10
N ALA A 13 -23.71 46.04 -26.36
CA ALA A 13 -22.41 45.39 -26.46
C ALA A 13 -22.50 43.96 -25.97
N GLN A 14 -22.49 42.98 -26.88
CA GLN A 14 -22.38 41.59 -26.58
C GLN A 14 -20.92 41.28 -26.17
N THR A 15 -20.64 41.17 -24.89
CA THR A 15 -19.40 40.62 -24.37
C THR A 15 -19.35 39.12 -24.68
N ARG A 16 -18.60 38.75 -25.72
CA ARG A 16 -18.23 37.37 -26.01
C ARG A 16 -17.35 36.89 -24.85
N ALA A 17 -17.93 36.06 -23.97
CA ALA A 17 -17.15 35.28 -23.03
C ALA A 17 -16.26 34.32 -23.83
N HIS A 18 -14.95 34.57 -23.80
CA HIS A 18 -13.96 33.62 -24.31
C HIS A 18 -13.96 32.41 -23.38
N HIS A 19 -14.66 31.37 -23.77
CA HIS A 19 -14.44 30.05 -23.18
C HIS A 19 -13.04 29.63 -23.61
N ALA A 20 -12.10 29.65 -22.66
CA ALA A 20 -10.83 28.98 -22.81
C ALA A 20 -11.10 27.48 -23.07
N PRO A 21 -10.42 26.84 -24.03
CA PRO A 21 -10.59 25.41 -24.25
C PRO A 21 -10.17 24.68 -22.97
N VAL A 22 -11.12 23.96 -22.37
CA VAL A 22 -10.84 22.99 -21.31
C VAL A 22 -9.85 21.99 -21.93
N ALA A 23 -8.61 22.04 -21.44
CA ALA A 23 -7.61 21.06 -21.84
C ALA A 23 -8.18 19.68 -21.58
N ALA A 24 -8.34 18.88 -22.65
CA ALA A 24 -8.74 17.48 -22.55
C ALA A 24 -7.73 16.78 -21.63
N SER A 25 -8.18 16.41 -20.45
CA SER A 25 -7.42 15.56 -19.55
C SER A 25 -7.11 14.27 -20.31
N LYS A 26 -5.82 13.93 -20.41
CA LYS A 26 -5.39 12.63 -20.91
C LYS A 26 -6.19 11.56 -20.19
N PRO A 27 -6.67 10.50 -20.90
CA PRO A 27 -7.30 9.38 -20.21
C PRO A 27 -6.30 8.84 -19.20
N VAL A 28 -6.64 8.94 -17.91
CA VAL A 28 -5.91 8.29 -16.84
C VAL A 28 -6.00 6.80 -17.14
N ALA A 29 -4.85 6.17 -17.39
CA ALA A 29 -4.78 4.72 -17.50
C ALA A 29 -5.55 4.13 -16.32
N ALA A 30 -6.37 3.10 -16.57
CA ALA A 30 -7.22 2.51 -15.55
C ALA A 30 -6.35 2.23 -14.31
N ASP A 31 -6.61 2.97 -13.23
CA ASP A 31 -5.87 2.82 -11.99
C ASP A 31 -6.19 1.42 -11.46
N ASN A 32 -5.23 0.49 -11.58
CA ASN A 32 -5.33 -0.86 -11.04
C ASN A 32 -5.33 -0.87 -9.51
N GLY A 33 -5.35 0.29 -8.88
CA GLY A 33 -5.36 0.46 -7.44
C GLY A 33 -4.02 0.17 -6.76
N ILE A 34 -2.97 -0.10 -7.52
CA ILE A 34 -1.62 -0.33 -6.99
C ILE A 34 -0.94 1.02 -6.74
N ILE A 35 -0.47 1.21 -5.52
CA ILE A 35 0.28 2.40 -5.12
C ILE A 35 1.74 2.20 -5.55
N ALA A 36 2.23 3.08 -6.43
CA ALA A 36 3.62 3.04 -6.87
C ALA A 36 4.59 3.51 -5.76
N LEU A 37 5.77 2.92 -5.69
CA LEU A 37 6.83 3.32 -4.77
C LEU A 37 7.91 4.14 -5.52
N PRO A 38 8.56 5.14 -4.93
CA PRO A 38 8.40 5.70 -3.58
C PRO A 38 7.13 6.56 -3.44
N LEU A 39 6.63 6.69 -2.23
CA LEU A 39 5.27 7.09 -1.95
C LEU A 39 5.05 8.57 -1.71
N MET A 40 3.86 8.99 -2.09
CA MET A 40 3.26 10.23 -1.62
C MET A 40 3.02 10.13 -0.11
N PRO A 41 3.23 11.21 0.68
CA PRO A 41 3.04 11.17 2.14
C PRO A 41 1.59 10.95 2.57
N VAL A 42 0.63 11.06 1.66
CA VAL A 42 -0.80 10.84 1.90
C VAL A 42 -1.42 10.02 0.77
N VAL A 43 -2.02 8.89 1.12
CA VAL A 43 -2.71 8.00 0.17
C VAL A 43 -4.15 8.48 -0.04
N PRO A 44 -4.64 8.60 -1.29
CA PRO A 44 -6.00 9.04 -1.59
C PRO A 44 -7.09 8.16 -0.97
N ALA A 45 -8.25 8.73 -0.64
CA ALA A 45 -9.35 8.00 0.01
C ALA A 45 -9.83 6.79 -0.82
N THR A 46 -9.82 6.88 -2.15
CA THR A 46 -10.20 5.79 -3.07
C THR A 46 -9.29 4.56 -2.95
N GLN A 47 -8.06 4.75 -2.50
CA GLN A 47 -7.09 3.67 -2.29
C GLN A 47 -7.06 3.17 -0.84
N ARG A 48 -8.00 3.62 0.02
CA ARG A 48 -8.10 3.23 1.43
C ARG A 48 -9.30 2.33 1.74
N VAL A 49 -9.99 1.83 0.73
CA VAL A 49 -11.17 0.99 0.88
C VAL A 49 -10.90 -0.45 0.41
N CYS A 50 -11.62 -1.40 1.01
CA CYS A 50 -11.54 -2.82 0.68
C CYS A 50 -12.88 -3.33 0.16
N ALA A 51 -12.81 -4.20 -0.88
CA ALA A 51 -13.98 -4.73 -1.57
C ALA A 51 -14.63 -5.95 -0.87
N ALA A 52 -13.86 -6.68 -0.08
CA ALA A 52 -14.31 -7.92 0.57
C ALA A 52 -13.90 -7.95 2.05
N ARG A 53 -14.52 -8.87 2.82
CA ARG A 53 -14.17 -9.14 4.22
C ARG A 53 -14.06 -10.62 4.49
N THR A 54 -13.14 -11.00 5.37
CA THR A 54 -13.07 -12.35 5.94
C THR A 54 -14.10 -12.51 7.05
N PRO A 55 -14.43 -13.75 7.46
CA PRO A 55 -15.30 -14.00 8.61
C PRO A 55 -14.80 -13.37 9.93
N SER A 56 -13.49 -13.18 10.08
CA SER A 56 -12.88 -12.52 11.24
C SER A 56 -12.99 -11.00 11.23
N GLY A 57 -13.50 -10.40 10.13
CA GLY A 57 -13.67 -8.95 10.00
C GLY A 57 -12.54 -8.23 9.29
N LEU A 58 -11.45 -8.91 8.91
CA LEU A 58 -10.40 -8.32 8.09
C LEU A 58 -10.95 -7.93 6.71
N GLY A 59 -10.84 -6.64 6.35
CA GLY A 59 -11.13 -6.19 5.00
C GLY A 59 -9.96 -6.48 4.06
N TYR A 60 -10.25 -6.84 2.80
CA TYR A 60 -9.20 -7.01 1.79
C TYR A 60 -9.68 -6.72 0.36
N THR A 61 -8.74 -6.41 -0.49
CA THR A 61 -8.92 -6.37 -1.96
C THR A 61 -7.70 -6.99 -2.61
N MET A 62 -7.90 -8.05 -3.38
CA MET A 62 -6.81 -8.61 -4.20
C MET A 62 -6.59 -7.70 -5.40
N LEU A 63 -5.45 -7.01 -5.42
CA LEU A 63 -5.07 -6.08 -6.49
C LEU A 63 -4.40 -6.82 -7.65
N HIS A 64 -3.59 -7.81 -7.33
CA HIS A 64 -2.99 -8.75 -8.27
C HIS A 64 -2.97 -10.14 -7.67
N ALA A 65 -3.47 -11.12 -8.41
CA ALA A 65 -3.43 -12.51 -7.97
C ALA A 65 -2.02 -13.08 -8.20
N GLY A 66 -1.42 -13.62 -7.14
CA GLY A 66 -0.19 -14.39 -7.27
C GLY A 66 -0.44 -15.82 -7.71
N THR A 67 0.60 -16.60 -7.85
CA THR A 67 0.55 -18.00 -8.28
C THR A 67 1.20 -18.96 -7.26
N GLY A 68 0.71 -20.21 -7.20
CA GLY A 68 1.29 -21.25 -6.37
C GLY A 68 0.81 -21.25 -4.92
N ALA A 69 1.66 -21.76 -4.03
CA ALA A 69 1.37 -21.89 -2.61
C ALA A 69 1.29 -20.56 -1.88
N LYS A 70 0.59 -20.56 -0.75
CA LYS A 70 0.48 -19.43 0.17
C LYS A 70 1.31 -19.72 1.42
N PRO A 71 1.87 -18.68 2.08
CA PRO A 71 2.60 -18.87 3.32
C PRO A 71 1.69 -19.35 4.44
N ALA A 72 2.18 -20.28 5.25
CA ALA A 72 1.55 -20.70 6.49
C ALA A 72 1.89 -19.72 7.63
N ALA A 73 1.25 -19.86 8.78
CA ALA A 73 1.44 -18.96 9.93
C ALA A 73 2.87 -18.97 10.50
N ASP A 74 3.59 -20.08 10.34
CA ASP A 74 4.98 -20.28 10.77
C ASP A 74 6.03 -19.95 9.72
N ALA A 75 5.60 -19.49 8.53
CA ALA A 75 6.50 -19.11 7.44
C ALA A 75 7.19 -17.76 7.71
N THR A 76 8.33 -17.57 7.04
CA THR A 76 8.97 -16.25 6.88
C THR A 76 8.74 -15.76 5.46
N VAL A 77 8.17 -14.58 5.32
CA VAL A 77 7.87 -13.94 4.04
C VAL A 77 8.88 -12.86 3.70
N LEU A 78 9.06 -12.61 2.40
CA LEU A 78 9.77 -11.45 1.85
C LEU A 78 8.75 -10.59 1.14
N VAL A 79 8.57 -9.36 1.59
CA VAL A 79 7.49 -8.47 1.11
C VAL A 79 7.99 -7.08 0.78
N ASN A 80 7.27 -6.42 -0.15
CA ASN A 80 7.20 -4.97 -0.24
C ASN A 80 5.89 -4.54 0.42
N TYR A 81 5.91 -3.50 1.24
CA TYR A 81 4.67 -3.02 1.85
C TYR A 81 4.68 -1.53 2.11
N ILE A 82 3.48 -0.99 2.24
CA ILE A 82 3.21 0.33 2.77
C ILE A 82 2.02 0.26 3.72
N GLY A 83 2.16 0.89 4.90
CA GLY A 83 1.11 1.06 5.89
C GLY A 83 0.71 2.52 6.04
N TYR A 84 -0.59 2.77 6.08
CA TYR A 84 -1.15 4.12 6.23
C TYR A 84 -2.43 4.10 7.07
N LEU A 85 -2.71 5.23 7.71
CA LEU A 85 -3.91 5.40 8.52
C LEU A 85 -5.15 5.43 7.62
N ALA A 86 -6.17 4.63 7.95
CA ALA A 86 -7.41 4.58 7.18
C ALA A 86 -8.12 5.96 7.14
N ALA A 87 -8.11 6.69 8.25
CA ALA A 87 -8.80 7.97 8.40
C ALA A 87 -8.17 9.08 7.54
N THR A 88 -6.84 9.20 7.56
CA THR A 88 -6.13 10.34 6.96
C THR A 88 -5.38 9.98 5.68
N GLY A 89 -5.00 8.73 5.52
CA GLY A 89 -4.08 8.28 4.47
C GLY A 89 -2.61 8.61 4.75
N ALA A 90 -2.29 9.13 5.94
CA ALA A 90 -0.91 9.39 6.33
C ALA A 90 -0.14 8.07 6.42
N VAL A 91 0.99 8.00 5.71
CA VAL A 91 1.88 6.85 5.74
C VAL A 91 2.61 6.84 7.08
N PHE A 92 2.59 5.69 7.77
CA PHE A 92 3.29 5.52 9.04
C PHE A 92 4.46 4.52 8.94
N ASP A 93 4.45 3.63 7.97
CA ASP A 93 5.50 2.64 7.78
C ASP A 93 5.55 2.14 6.34
N GLN A 94 6.73 1.73 5.88
CA GLN A 94 6.93 1.13 4.57
C GLN A 94 8.23 0.33 4.53
N GLY A 95 8.30 -0.67 3.69
CA GLY A 95 9.49 -1.49 3.50
C GLY A 95 9.55 -2.13 2.13
N MET A 96 10.77 -2.29 1.64
CA MET A 96 11.09 -2.98 0.40
C MET A 96 11.94 -4.21 0.72
N GLN A 97 11.59 -5.35 0.11
CA GLN A 97 12.29 -6.62 0.30
C GLN A 97 12.53 -6.94 1.79
N THR A 98 11.50 -6.69 2.61
CA THR A 98 11.57 -6.83 4.05
C THR A 98 11.24 -8.26 4.44
N PRO A 99 12.16 -9.02 5.07
CA PRO A 99 11.85 -10.32 5.61
C PRO A 99 11.13 -10.17 6.95
N MET A 100 10.04 -10.94 7.15
CA MET A 100 9.32 -10.96 8.41
C MET A 100 8.64 -12.31 8.67
N PRO A 101 8.62 -12.79 9.91
CA PRO A 101 7.85 -13.98 10.26
C PRO A 101 6.35 -13.65 10.23
N VAL A 102 5.53 -14.51 9.63
CA VAL A 102 4.07 -14.33 9.55
C VAL A 102 3.45 -14.23 10.94
N SER A 103 3.97 -14.98 11.92
CA SER A 103 3.52 -14.94 13.31
C SER A 103 4.02 -13.72 14.12
N GLY A 104 4.97 -12.95 13.59
CA GLY A 104 5.62 -11.83 14.29
C GLY A 104 4.99 -10.47 14.04
N VAL A 105 3.88 -10.40 13.30
CA VAL A 105 3.21 -9.15 12.91
C VAL A 105 1.81 -9.07 13.53
N ILE A 106 1.17 -7.90 13.44
CA ILE A 106 -0.21 -7.72 13.95
C ILE A 106 -1.19 -8.72 13.33
N PRO A 107 -2.23 -9.17 14.07
CA PRO A 107 -3.11 -10.25 13.64
C PRO A 107 -3.73 -10.08 12.27
N GLY A 108 -4.19 -8.86 11.94
CA GLY A 108 -4.78 -8.59 10.62
C GLY A 108 -3.78 -8.68 9.48
N PHE A 109 -2.54 -8.26 9.70
CA PHE A 109 -1.48 -8.38 8.70
C PHE A 109 -1.06 -9.83 8.47
N SER A 110 -0.87 -10.60 9.57
CA SER A 110 -0.59 -12.04 9.53
C SER A 110 -1.65 -12.81 8.74
N GLN A 111 -2.94 -12.56 9.01
CA GLN A 111 -4.02 -13.17 8.26
C GLN A 111 -4.01 -12.76 6.77
N GLY A 112 -3.71 -11.51 6.49
CA GLY A 112 -3.62 -10.99 5.13
C GLY A 112 -2.50 -11.65 4.31
N LEU A 113 -1.33 -11.86 4.91
CA LEU A 113 -0.21 -12.57 4.27
C LEU A 113 -0.58 -13.98 3.84
N GLN A 114 -1.37 -14.70 4.64
CA GLN A 114 -1.84 -16.05 4.34
C GLN A 114 -2.88 -16.10 3.21
N LEU A 115 -3.42 -14.98 2.78
CA LEU A 115 -4.29 -14.89 1.59
C LEU A 115 -3.49 -14.78 0.29
N LEU A 116 -2.22 -14.34 0.34
CA LEU A 116 -1.37 -14.10 -0.80
C LEU A 116 -0.67 -15.37 -1.28
N ALA A 117 -0.61 -15.55 -2.60
CA ALA A 117 0.38 -16.40 -3.23
C ALA A 117 1.57 -15.54 -3.74
N LYS A 118 2.69 -16.17 -4.07
CA LYS A 118 3.90 -15.48 -4.56
C LYS A 118 3.60 -14.60 -5.79
N GLY A 119 4.12 -13.38 -5.78
CA GLY A 119 3.85 -12.34 -6.78
C GLY A 119 2.50 -11.64 -6.61
N GLY A 120 1.68 -12.04 -5.62
CA GLY A 120 0.40 -11.39 -5.35
C GLY A 120 0.54 -10.04 -4.67
N ILE A 121 -0.41 -9.14 -4.95
CA ILE A 121 -0.53 -7.83 -4.30
C ILE A 121 -1.93 -7.73 -3.70
N ILE A 122 -2.00 -7.39 -2.42
CA ILE A 122 -3.25 -7.25 -1.67
C ILE A 122 -3.31 -5.89 -0.96
N ARG A 123 -4.50 -5.32 -0.90
CA ARG A 123 -4.81 -4.26 0.05
C ARG A 123 -5.54 -4.88 1.24
N LEU A 124 -5.09 -4.55 2.44
CA LEU A 124 -5.67 -4.98 3.70
C LEU A 124 -6.26 -3.77 4.43
N CYS A 125 -7.50 -3.89 4.89
CA CYS A 125 -8.14 -2.91 5.77
C CYS A 125 -8.29 -3.58 7.15
N ILE A 126 -7.41 -3.22 8.06
CA ILE A 126 -7.24 -3.87 9.36
C ILE A 126 -7.95 -3.02 10.41
N PRO A 127 -9.06 -3.51 11.00
CA PRO A 127 -9.69 -2.83 12.13
C PRO A 127 -8.71 -2.71 13.31
N ALA A 128 -8.85 -1.67 14.12
CA ALA A 128 -7.99 -1.43 15.29
C ALA A 128 -7.81 -2.66 16.18
N ALA A 129 -8.88 -3.45 16.41
CA ALA A 129 -8.83 -4.67 17.21
C ALA A 129 -7.92 -5.77 16.65
N MET A 130 -7.64 -5.76 15.34
CA MET A 130 -6.70 -6.67 14.67
C MET A 130 -5.34 -6.01 14.39
N GLY A 131 -5.17 -4.75 14.80
CA GLY A 131 -3.96 -3.95 14.71
C GLY A 131 -3.35 -3.70 16.10
N TYR A 132 -3.20 -2.43 16.46
CA TYR A 132 -2.61 -2.00 17.74
C TYR A 132 -3.66 -1.75 18.85
N GLY A 133 -4.96 -1.89 18.56
CA GLY A 133 -6.05 -1.78 19.52
C GLY A 133 -6.16 -0.39 20.15
N THR A 134 -6.35 -0.38 21.45
CA THR A 134 -6.50 0.84 22.26
C THR A 134 -5.17 1.53 22.60
N GLN A 135 -4.05 1.00 22.11
CA GLN A 135 -2.72 1.54 22.38
C GLN A 135 -2.21 2.34 21.18
N ALA A 136 -1.58 3.48 21.45
CA ALA A 136 -0.84 4.20 20.43
C ALA A 136 0.49 3.50 20.16
N ALA A 137 0.95 3.48 18.90
CA ALA A 137 2.21 2.87 18.49
C ALA A 137 2.97 3.81 17.55
N GLY A 138 4.00 4.46 18.04
CA GLY A 138 4.75 5.47 17.26
C GLY A 138 3.84 6.59 16.76
N SER A 139 3.73 6.76 15.45
CA SER A 139 2.87 7.74 14.78
C SER A 139 1.41 7.28 14.62
N ILE A 140 1.07 6.06 15.08
CA ILE A 140 -0.27 5.50 14.98
C ILE A 140 -1.06 5.85 16.25
N PRO A 141 -2.15 6.64 16.16
CA PRO A 141 -3.00 6.92 17.32
C PRO A 141 -3.71 5.66 17.83
N ALA A 142 -4.13 5.69 19.10
CA ALA A 142 -4.98 4.63 19.66
C ALA A 142 -6.28 4.47 18.85
N ASN A 143 -6.81 3.25 18.78
CA ASN A 143 -8.04 2.89 18.06
C ASN A 143 -8.01 3.24 16.56
N SER A 144 -6.84 3.25 15.94
CA SER A 144 -6.70 3.53 14.50
C SER A 144 -6.95 2.28 13.67
N ASP A 145 -7.86 2.39 12.70
CA ASP A 145 -7.93 1.44 11.59
C ASP A 145 -6.77 1.68 10.64
N LEU A 146 -6.17 0.60 10.17
CA LEU A 146 -4.98 0.63 9.33
C LEU A 146 -5.30 0.10 7.93
N VAL A 147 -4.59 0.63 6.96
CA VAL A 147 -4.62 0.06 5.62
C VAL A 147 -3.19 -0.24 5.19
N PHE A 148 -3.00 -1.42 4.62
CA PHE A 148 -1.72 -1.81 4.03
C PHE A 148 -1.92 -2.23 2.58
N GLN A 149 -0.97 -1.88 1.73
CA GLN A 149 -0.76 -2.59 0.48
C GLN A 149 0.50 -3.44 0.65
N VAL A 150 0.38 -4.72 0.29
CA VAL A 150 1.45 -5.71 0.47
C VAL A 150 1.62 -6.49 -0.82
N GLU A 151 2.85 -6.62 -1.26
CA GLU A 151 3.29 -7.51 -2.33
C GLU A 151 4.12 -8.64 -1.73
N LEU A 152 3.73 -9.89 -1.98
CA LEU A 152 4.51 -11.06 -1.56
C LEU A 152 5.53 -11.44 -2.64
N LEU A 153 6.80 -11.17 -2.39
CA LEU A 153 7.89 -11.49 -3.31
C LEU A 153 8.28 -12.97 -3.24
N ASP A 154 8.44 -13.48 -2.02
CA ASP A 154 8.83 -14.87 -1.76
C ASP A 154 8.47 -15.27 -0.33
N PHE A 155 8.54 -16.56 0.00
CA PHE A 155 8.47 -17.01 1.38
C PHE A 155 9.26 -18.31 1.56
N ARG A 156 9.59 -18.62 2.82
CA ARG A 156 10.18 -19.87 3.24
C ARG A 156 9.34 -20.48 4.33
N THR A 157 9.14 -21.77 4.25
CA THR A 157 8.50 -22.55 5.32
C THR A 157 9.43 -22.66 6.54
N ALA A 158 8.88 -22.98 7.70
CA ALA A 158 9.68 -23.22 8.90
C ALA A 158 10.71 -24.34 8.70
N ALA A 159 10.36 -25.39 7.94
CA ALA A 159 11.28 -26.48 7.61
C ALA A 159 12.45 -26.00 6.76
N GLU A 160 12.20 -25.25 5.67
CA GLU A 160 13.25 -24.68 4.83
C GLU A 160 14.16 -23.74 5.62
N MET A 161 13.61 -22.92 6.51
CA MET A 161 14.39 -22.04 7.39
C MET A 161 15.29 -22.85 8.34
N ALA A 162 14.78 -23.95 8.91
CA ALA A 162 15.57 -24.84 9.77
C ALA A 162 16.70 -25.53 9.01
N ASP A 163 16.44 -25.99 7.79
CA ASP A 163 17.47 -26.62 6.95
C ASP A 163 18.56 -25.63 6.51
N MET A 164 18.18 -24.41 6.17
CA MET A 164 19.13 -23.32 5.87
C MET A 164 19.99 -22.98 7.10
N ALA A 165 19.39 -22.94 8.30
CA ALA A 165 20.12 -22.70 9.53
C ALA A 165 21.12 -23.81 9.84
N LYS A 166 20.75 -25.09 9.63
CA LYS A 166 21.65 -26.24 9.78
C LYS A 166 22.79 -26.19 8.77
N ALA A 167 22.51 -25.90 7.50
CA ALA A 167 23.53 -25.78 6.46
C ALA A 167 24.54 -24.67 6.80
N ARG A 168 24.07 -23.52 7.26
CA ARG A 168 24.92 -22.40 7.67
C ARG A 168 25.78 -22.74 8.90
N ALA A 169 25.24 -23.51 9.86
CA ALA A 169 25.97 -23.94 11.03
C ALA A 169 27.04 -25.02 10.70
N ALA A 170 26.84 -25.76 9.62
CA ALA A 170 27.78 -26.79 9.13
C ALA A 170 28.90 -26.20 8.25
N GLU A 171 28.79 -24.97 7.82
CA GLU A 171 29.81 -24.27 7.04
C GLU A 171 31.01 -23.92 7.95
N PRO A 172 32.25 -24.42 7.64
CA PRO A 172 33.40 -24.11 8.48
C PRO A 172 33.62 -22.58 8.48
N ALA A 173 33.79 -22.01 9.66
CA ALA A 173 34.08 -20.59 9.82
C ALA A 173 35.31 -20.25 8.95
N ALA A 174 35.14 -19.31 8.02
CA ALA A 174 36.24 -18.82 7.21
C ALA A 174 37.39 -18.38 8.14
N PRO A 175 38.65 -18.76 7.87
CA PRO A 175 39.78 -18.41 8.72
C PRO A 175 39.85 -16.88 8.85
N LYS A 176 39.85 -16.40 10.10
CA LYS A 176 39.92 -14.97 10.43
C LYS A 176 41.28 -14.32 10.16
N ASP A 177 42.23 -15.08 9.61
CA ASP A 177 43.59 -14.63 9.38
C ASP A 177 43.97 -14.61 7.89
N ALA A 178 43.41 -13.61 7.20
CA ALA A 178 44.05 -13.07 6.01
C ALA A 178 44.41 -11.61 6.27
N ALA A 179 45.40 -11.40 7.14
CA ALA A 179 46.06 -10.11 7.22
C ALA A 179 46.70 -9.78 5.87
N PRO A 180 46.54 -8.57 5.30
CA PRO A 180 47.21 -8.19 4.08
C PRO A 180 48.72 -8.16 4.34
N GLN A 181 49.47 -8.99 3.59
CA GLN A 181 50.93 -8.94 3.62
C GLN A 181 51.40 -7.63 2.97
N PRO A 182 52.26 -6.84 3.65
CA PRO A 182 52.79 -5.60 3.09
C PRO A 182 53.80 -5.99 1.97
N LYS A 183 53.67 -5.25 0.84
CA LYS A 183 54.67 -5.24 -0.24
C LYS A 183 55.84 -4.32 0.14
#